data_1eaa87370fba5ddbdbb3b3fe2139fe70
#
_entry.id   1eaa87370fba5ddbdbb3b3fe2139fe70
#
_cell.length_a   1.000
_cell.length_b   1.000
_cell.length_c   1.000
_cell.angle_alpha   90.00
_cell.angle_beta   90.00
_cell.angle_gamma   90.00
#
_symmetry.space_group_name_H-M   'P 1'
#
loop_
_entity.id
_entity.type
_entity.pdbx_description
1 polymer ?
#
loop_
_entity_poly.entity_id
_entity_poly.type
_entity_poly.pdbx_seq_one_letter_code
_entity_poly.pdbx_strand_id
1 'polypeptide(L)'
;LIAGIFFYASSLISVRDWGFQYLCCMGQHKISYQQLFDLAKAILQKIGCSEKDAELAVKVLLSADVRGIDSHGVARLSGYVRLWEVNRINATPDINIIHQTPSTAVVDGDSGLGLVIAPWAMQVAIEKANNVGTGWVSVQNSNHFGIAGYHAMLALGYDMIGIALTNASPLVAPTFSIERLLGTNPICVVIPAGEGPPFVGDMATTTAANGKLEILQRKNGVAPLGWIQNKQGRSSTNPHELKAGGALLPLGGDKEHGSHKGYILGSVVDIFSAILSGANYGPWVPPFPAYVPMPEEQPGKGIGHFFGALDIEGFRDKSEFKENIDEWIHTMRNTKVQP
;
A
#
# COMPACT_ATOMS: atom_id res chain seq x y z
N LEU A 1 12.81 16.87 10.37
CA LEU A 1 11.94 16.35 9.32
C LEU A 1 11.51 14.94 9.71
N ILE A 2 10.51 14.86 10.57
CA ILE A 2 9.91 13.64 11.10
C ILE A 2 9.11 13.02 9.96
N ALA A 3 9.45 11.77 9.58
CA ALA A 3 8.58 10.94 8.78
C ALA A 3 7.20 10.94 9.44
N GLY A 4 6.18 11.35 8.67
CA GLY A 4 4.89 11.63 9.26
C GLY A 4 4.26 10.42 9.93
N ILE A 5 4.32 10.37 11.23
CA ILE A 5 3.38 9.63 12.05
C ILE A 5 2.09 10.45 11.97
N PHE A 6 1.26 10.16 10.99
CA PHE A 6 -0.04 10.78 10.88
C PHE A 6 -0.97 10.13 11.90
N PHE A 7 -1.10 10.77 13.05
CA PHE A 7 -2.19 10.49 13.97
C PHE A 7 -3.46 11.13 13.40
N TYR A 8 -4.28 10.34 12.75
CA TYR A 8 -5.62 10.78 12.38
C TYR A 8 -6.57 10.56 13.55
N ALA A 9 -7.04 11.67 14.12
CA ALA A 9 -8.23 11.66 14.96
C ALA A 9 -9.45 11.47 14.04
N SER A 10 -9.98 10.27 13.96
CA SER A 10 -11.34 10.05 13.50
C SER A 10 -12.07 9.27 14.57
N SER A 11 -12.84 10.00 15.42
CA SER A 11 -14.04 9.42 15.97
C SER A 11 -14.79 8.71 14.85
N LEU A 12 -15.46 7.61 15.12
CA LEU A 12 -16.46 6.98 14.27
C LEU A 12 -17.56 8.00 13.94
N ILE A 13 -17.27 8.90 13.01
CA ILE A 13 -18.24 9.85 12.48
C ILE A 13 -18.88 9.12 11.31
N SER A 14 -20.19 8.89 11.48
CA SER A 14 -21.08 8.45 10.43
C SER A 14 -20.75 9.15 9.11
N VAL A 15 -20.52 8.38 8.06
CA VAL A 15 -20.16 8.83 6.69
C VAL A 15 -21.18 9.80 6.08
N ARG A 16 -22.23 10.21 6.82
CA ARG A 16 -23.33 11.04 6.29
C ARG A 16 -23.03 12.54 6.21
N ASP A 17 -21.98 13.08 6.85
CA ASP A 17 -21.82 14.54 7.02
C ASP A 17 -20.55 15.16 6.41
N TRP A 18 -19.75 14.42 5.65
CA TRP A 18 -18.54 14.98 5.03
C TRP A 18 -18.75 15.19 3.53
N GLY A 19 -19.15 16.39 3.14
CA GLY A 19 -19.04 16.89 1.78
C GLY A 19 -17.56 17.15 1.45
N PHE A 20 -16.80 16.13 1.05
CA PHE A 20 -15.40 16.29 0.65
C PHE A 20 -15.29 16.89 -0.75
N GLN A 21 -14.45 17.92 -0.85
CA GLN A 21 -14.20 18.68 -2.06
C GLN A 21 -12.83 18.35 -2.61
N TYR A 22 -12.76 17.80 -3.83
CA TYR A 22 -11.49 17.55 -4.51
C TYR A 22 -11.05 18.77 -5.34
N LEU A 23 -9.77 19.16 -5.21
CA LEU A 23 -9.11 20.15 -6.05
C LEU A 23 -8.36 19.46 -7.19
N CYS A 24 -8.88 19.52 -8.41
CA CYS A 24 -8.11 19.22 -9.61
C CYS A 24 -7.62 20.54 -10.23
N CYS A 25 -6.30 20.67 -10.42
CA CYS A 25 -5.66 21.90 -10.92
C CYS A 25 -5.83 22.06 -12.44
N MET A 26 -7.01 22.44 -12.84
CA MET A 26 -7.40 23.19 -14.05
C MET A 26 -8.90 23.50 -13.92
N GLY A 27 -9.23 24.45 -13.03
CA GLY A 27 -10.60 24.68 -12.56
C GLY A 27 -10.92 23.69 -11.42
N GLN A 28 -11.09 24.21 -10.19
CA GLN A 28 -11.42 23.37 -9.02
C GLN A 28 -12.84 22.81 -9.18
N HIS A 29 -12.97 21.62 -9.70
CA HIS A 29 -14.23 20.91 -9.69
C HIS A 29 -14.37 20.13 -8.38
N LYS A 30 -15.40 20.50 -7.60
CA LYS A 30 -15.78 19.75 -6.41
C LYS A 30 -16.69 18.60 -6.83
N ILE A 31 -16.24 17.36 -6.62
CA ILE A 31 -17.01 16.16 -6.90
C ILE A 31 -17.36 15.53 -5.56
N SER A 32 -18.64 15.20 -5.33
CA SER A 32 -19.03 14.50 -4.12
C SER A 32 -18.48 13.07 -4.07
N TYR A 33 -18.27 12.54 -2.86
CA TYR A 33 -17.85 11.14 -2.67
C TYR A 33 -18.78 10.19 -3.43
N GLN A 34 -20.11 10.39 -3.34
CA GLN A 34 -21.07 9.50 -3.97
C GLN A 34 -20.99 9.54 -5.50
N GLN A 35 -20.87 10.72 -6.10
CA GLN A 35 -20.71 10.84 -7.56
C GLN A 35 -19.44 10.13 -8.05
N LEU A 36 -18.33 10.28 -7.33
CA LEU A 36 -17.07 9.63 -7.67
C LEU A 36 -17.14 8.12 -7.47
N PHE A 37 -17.81 7.68 -6.41
CA PHE A 37 -18.09 6.29 -6.12
C PHE A 37 -18.89 5.63 -7.25
N ASP A 38 -20.03 6.23 -7.63
CA ASP A 38 -20.92 5.69 -8.65
C ASP A 38 -20.24 5.63 -10.02
N LEU A 39 -19.47 6.67 -10.38
CA LEU A 39 -18.70 6.70 -11.62
C LEU A 39 -17.63 5.60 -11.64
N ALA A 40 -16.83 5.49 -10.59
CA ALA A 40 -15.76 4.50 -10.51
C ALA A 40 -16.32 3.07 -10.50
N LYS A 41 -17.43 2.83 -9.78
CA LYS A 41 -18.15 1.54 -9.78
C LYS A 41 -18.63 1.19 -11.19
N ALA A 42 -19.29 2.12 -11.89
CA ALA A 42 -19.79 1.88 -13.25
C ALA A 42 -18.63 1.54 -14.22
N ILE A 43 -17.47 2.20 -14.09
CA ILE A 43 -16.28 1.89 -14.91
C ILE A 43 -15.78 0.47 -14.63
N LEU A 44 -15.66 0.06 -13.37
CA LEU A 44 -15.22 -1.29 -13.00
C LEU A 44 -16.21 -2.37 -13.42
N GLN A 45 -17.50 -2.11 -13.32
CA GLN A 45 -18.53 -3.01 -13.86
C GLN A 45 -18.44 -3.15 -15.39
N LYS A 46 -18.12 -2.05 -16.09
CA LYS A 46 -17.98 -2.08 -17.55
C LYS A 46 -16.79 -2.93 -18.02
N ILE A 47 -15.74 -3.06 -17.25
CA ILE A 47 -14.62 -3.97 -17.56
C ILE A 47 -14.89 -5.42 -17.10
N GLY A 48 -16.06 -5.72 -16.56
CA GLY A 48 -16.51 -7.06 -16.22
C GLY A 48 -16.51 -7.43 -14.73
N CYS A 49 -16.12 -6.51 -13.83
CA CYS A 49 -16.19 -6.80 -12.39
C CYS A 49 -17.62 -7.03 -11.93
N SER A 50 -17.81 -7.98 -11.00
CA SER A 50 -19.08 -8.13 -10.30
C SER A 50 -19.45 -6.84 -9.56
N GLU A 51 -20.73 -6.65 -9.25
CA GLU A 51 -21.18 -5.49 -8.48
C GLU A 51 -20.47 -5.39 -7.14
N LYS A 52 -20.35 -6.52 -6.43
CA LYS A 52 -19.68 -6.62 -5.13
C LYS A 52 -18.18 -6.25 -5.22
N ASP A 53 -17.49 -6.76 -6.23
CA ASP A 53 -16.05 -6.51 -6.40
C ASP A 53 -15.78 -5.08 -6.85
N ALA A 54 -16.64 -4.52 -7.73
CA ALA A 54 -16.56 -3.13 -8.13
C ALA A 54 -16.77 -2.19 -6.94
N GLU A 55 -17.76 -2.44 -6.08
CA GLU A 55 -17.97 -1.66 -4.86
C GLU A 55 -16.77 -1.74 -3.89
N LEU A 56 -16.26 -2.94 -3.67
CA LEU A 56 -15.09 -3.15 -2.80
C LEU A 56 -13.86 -2.41 -3.32
N ALA A 57 -13.56 -2.56 -4.60
CA ALA A 57 -12.43 -1.90 -5.24
C ALA A 57 -12.53 -0.36 -5.15
N VAL A 58 -13.74 0.20 -5.37
CA VAL A 58 -13.96 1.65 -5.23
C VAL A 58 -13.80 2.10 -3.78
N LYS A 59 -14.29 1.35 -2.80
CA LYS A 59 -14.07 1.66 -1.37
C LYS A 59 -12.58 1.73 -1.03
N VAL A 60 -11.78 0.80 -1.55
CA VAL A 60 -10.32 0.83 -1.38
C VAL A 60 -9.72 2.10 -1.99
N LEU A 61 -10.05 2.44 -3.24
CA LEU A 61 -9.53 3.62 -3.91
C LEU A 61 -9.93 4.92 -3.18
N LEU A 62 -11.20 5.10 -2.91
CA LEU A 62 -11.69 6.32 -2.26
C LEU A 62 -11.22 6.44 -0.82
N SER A 63 -10.87 5.33 -0.15
CA SER A 63 -10.27 5.42 1.18
C SER A 63 -8.90 6.12 1.16
N ALA A 64 -8.15 6.03 0.07
CA ALA A 64 -6.93 6.78 -0.13
C ALA A 64 -7.24 8.27 -0.32
N ASP A 65 -8.20 8.58 -1.17
CA ASP A 65 -8.59 9.97 -1.46
C ASP A 65 -9.07 10.69 -0.19
N VAL A 66 -9.98 10.10 0.60
CA VAL A 66 -10.48 10.71 1.84
C VAL A 66 -9.43 10.87 2.94
N ARG A 67 -8.28 10.20 2.79
CA ARG A 67 -7.11 10.34 3.68
C ARG A 67 -6.07 11.31 3.13
N GLY A 68 -6.32 11.96 1.98
CA GLY A 68 -5.35 12.85 1.34
C GLY A 68 -4.17 12.13 0.70
N ILE A 69 -4.33 10.84 0.34
CA ILE A 69 -3.32 10.02 -0.35
C ILE A 69 -3.67 9.94 -1.83
N ASP A 70 -3.76 11.09 -2.49
CA ASP A 70 -4.19 11.25 -3.88
C ASP A 70 -3.41 10.38 -4.88
N SER A 71 -2.19 9.99 -4.53
CA SER A 71 -1.32 9.16 -5.37
C SER A 71 -1.83 7.73 -5.55
N HIS A 72 -2.72 7.24 -4.68
CA HIS A 72 -3.22 5.85 -4.65
C HIS A 72 -4.75 5.75 -4.68
N GLY A 73 -5.44 6.88 -4.85
CA GLY A 73 -6.88 6.98 -4.95
C GLY A 73 -7.41 6.74 -6.37
N VAL A 74 -8.56 7.35 -6.66
CA VAL A 74 -9.26 7.24 -7.94
C VAL A 74 -8.42 7.66 -9.14
N ALA A 75 -7.39 8.47 -8.95
CA ALA A 75 -6.41 8.80 -9.99
C ALA A 75 -5.72 7.55 -10.58
N ARG A 76 -5.73 6.42 -9.90
CA ARG A 76 -5.19 5.14 -10.38
C ARG A 76 -6.19 4.31 -11.20
N LEU A 77 -7.47 4.66 -11.20
CA LEU A 77 -8.52 3.90 -11.88
C LEU A 77 -8.20 3.66 -13.37
N SER A 78 -7.73 4.70 -14.07
CA SER A 78 -7.34 4.56 -15.48
C SER A 78 -6.18 3.58 -15.70
N GLY A 79 -5.27 3.42 -14.71
CA GLY A 79 -4.20 2.44 -14.74
C GLY A 79 -4.72 1.01 -14.69
N TYR A 80 -5.70 0.72 -13.82
CA TYR A 80 -6.32 -0.60 -13.74
C TYR A 80 -7.10 -0.94 -15.02
N VAL A 81 -7.83 0.01 -15.59
CA VAL A 81 -8.54 -0.19 -16.88
C VAL A 81 -7.54 -0.55 -17.98
N ARG A 82 -6.43 0.19 -18.09
CA ARG A 82 -5.39 -0.10 -19.09
C ARG A 82 -4.72 -1.46 -18.89
N LEU A 83 -4.53 -1.90 -17.64
CA LEU A 83 -4.01 -3.24 -17.36
C LEU A 83 -5.00 -4.33 -17.79
N TRP A 84 -6.29 -4.08 -17.61
CA TRP A 84 -7.34 -4.97 -18.12
C TRP A 84 -7.37 -5.00 -19.66
N GLU A 85 -7.26 -3.85 -20.34
CA GLU A 85 -7.21 -3.76 -21.82
C GLU A 85 -6.07 -4.59 -22.44
N VAL A 86 -4.94 -4.75 -21.71
CA VAL A 86 -3.79 -5.56 -22.14
C VAL A 86 -3.79 -6.98 -21.52
N ASN A 87 -4.94 -7.44 -21.01
CA ASN A 87 -5.16 -8.77 -20.41
C ASN A 87 -4.24 -9.10 -19.23
N ARG A 88 -3.83 -8.10 -18.45
CA ARG A 88 -3.04 -8.29 -17.23
C ARG A 88 -3.90 -8.34 -15.96
N ILE A 89 -5.19 -8.01 -16.06
CA ILE A 89 -6.16 -8.10 -14.97
C ILE A 89 -7.32 -8.98 -15.42
N ASN A 90 -7.60 -10.01 -14.62
CA ASN A 90 -8.84 -10.77 -14.65
C ASN A 90 -9.91 -10.02 -13.85
N ALA A 91 -11.01 -9.59 -14.49
CA ALA A 91 -12.09 -8.85 -13.84
C ALA A 91 -13.02 -9.75 -12.98
N THR A 92 -12.97 -11.06 -13.20
CA THR A 92 -13.77 -12.07 -12.49
C THR A 92 -12.88 -13.20 -11.95
N PRO A 93 -11.95 -12.89 -11.02
CA PRO A 93 -10.98 -13.87 -10.56
C PRO A 93 -11.64 -14.98 -9.71
N ASP A 94 -11.12 -16.19 -9.87
CA ASP A 94 -11.38 -17.31 -8.98
C ASP A 94 -10.27 -17.39 -7.91
N ILE A 95 -10.47 -16.66 -6.79
CA ILE A 95 -9.48 -16.53 -5.73
C ILE A 95 -9.46 -17.80 -4.87
N ASN A 96 -8.31 -18.47 -4.80
CA ASN A 96 -8.18 -19.76 -4.16
C ASN A 96 -7.05 -19.83 -3.14
N ILE A 97 -7.28 -20.54 -2.03
CA ILE A 97 -6.22 -20.95 -1.10
C ILE A 97 -5.56 -22.20 -1.69
N ILE A 98 -4.27 -22.08 -2.07
CA ILE A 98 -3.51 -23.17 -2.69
C ILE A 98 -2.66 -23.96 -1.69
N HIS A 99 -2.41 -23.40 -0.51
CA HIS A 99 -1.76 -24.08 0.60
C HIS A 99 -2.20 -23.44 1.92
N GLN A 100 -2.37 -24.22 2.99
CA GLN A 100 -2.67 -23.66 4.31
C GLN A 100 -2.29 -24.58 5.47
N THR A 101 -2.06 -23.94 6.61
CA THR A 101 -1.98 -24.54 7.96
C THR A 101 -3.03 -23.88 8.87
N PRO A 102 -3.17 -24.24 10.12
CA PRO A 102 -4.08 -23.54 11.02
C PRO A 102 -3.86 -22.03 11.09
N SER A 103 -2.59 -21.54 11.06
CA SER A 103 -2.23 -20.14 11.20
C SER A 103 -1.72 -19.47 9.92
N THR A 104 -1.49 -20.20 8.83
CA THR A 104 -0.95 -19.64 7.58
C THR A 104 -1.76 -20.02 6.37
N ALA A 105 -1.70 -19.22 5.29
CA ALA A 105 -2.19 -19.58 3.98
C ALA A 105 -1.37 -18.97 2.85
N VAL A 106 -1.38 -19.64 1.69
CA VAL A 106 -0.94 -19.08 0.41
C VAL A 106 -2.15 -19.00 -0.51
N VAL A 107 -2.37 -17.83 -1.09
CA VAL A 107 -3.50 -17.52 -1.95
C VAL A 107 -3.02 -17.27 -3.38
N ASP A 108 -3.70 -17.86 -4.35
CA ASP A 108 -3.60 -17.48 -5.76
C ASP A 108 -4.74 -16.51 -6.07
N GLY A 109 -4.40 -15.31 -6.53
CA GLY A 109 -5.34 -14.24 -6.84
C GLY A 109 -5.87 -14.25 -8.27
N ASP A 110 -5.51 -15.26 -9.07
CA ASP A 110 -5.99 -15.46 -10.46
C ASP A 110 -5.88 -14.19 -11.33
N SER A 111 -4.78 -13.46 -11.18
CA SER A 111 -4.54 -12.17 -11.88
C SER A 111 -5.59 -11.10 -11.64
N GLY A 112 -6.41 -11.21 -10.62
CA GLY A 112 -7.49 -10.27 -10.31
C GLY A 112 -6.98 -8.90 -9.86
N LEU A 113 -7.91 -7.98 -9.63
CA LEU A 113 -7.64 -6.68 -9.02
C LEU A 113 -7.09 -6.87 -7.60
N GLY A 114 -5.91 -6.34 -7.30
CA GLY A 114 -5.38 -6.33 -5.94
C GLY A 114 -6.31 -5.62 -4.94
N LEU A 115 -7.13 -4.68 -5.42
CA LEU A 115 -8.19 -4.01 -4.66
C LEU A 115 -9.30 -4.96 -4.15
N VAL A 116 -9.44 -6.14 -4.75
CA VAL A 116 -10.41 -7.19 -4.38
C VAL A 116 -9.70 -8.32 -3.64
N ILE A 117 -8.56 -8.78 -4.17
CA ILE A 117 -7.79 -9.90 -3.62
C ILE A 117 -7.26 -9.59 -2.22
N ALA A 118 -6.73 -8.38 -2.01
CA ALA A 118 -6.10 -8.01 -0.75
C ALA A 118 -7.09 -7.97 0.45
N PRO A 119 -8.28 -7.36 0.35
CA PRO A 119 -9.28 -7.46 1.41
C PRO A 119 -9.71 -8.90 1.68
N TRP A 120 -9.87 -9.73 0.64
CA TRP A 120 -10.21 -11.14 0.79
C TRP A 120 -9.13 -11.91 1.55
N ALA A 121 -7.85 -11.73 1.17
CA ALA A 121 -6.72 -12.37 1.84
C ALA A 121 -6.55 -11.90 3.29
N MET A 122 -6.77 -10.60 3.56
CA MET A 122 -6.75 -10.08 4.93
C MET A 122 -7.87 -10.68 5.79
N GLN A 123 -9.06 -10.92 5.21
CA GLN A 123 -10.14 -11.60 5.91
C GLN A 123 -9.76 -13.04 6.28
N VAL A 124 -9.07 -13.77 5.40
CA VAL A 124 -8.52 -15.11 5.72
C VAL A 124 -7.51 -15.03 6.88
N ALA A 125 -6.66 -14.01 6.91
CA ALA A 125 -5.72 -13.82 8.03
C ALA A 125 -6.47 -13.57 9.35
N ILE A 126 -7.51 -12.73 9.34
CA ILE A 126 -8.35 -12.45 10.50
C ILE A 126 -9.07 -13.71 11.00
N GLU A 127 -9.66 -14.51 10.10
CA GLU A 127 -10.33 -15.76 10.44
C GLU A 127 -9.38 -16.76 11.12
N LYS A 128 -8.15 -16.89 10.59
CA LYS A 128 -7.13 -17.74 11.22
C LYS A 128 -6.71 -17.19 12.59
N ALA A 129 -6.50 -15.88 12.71
CA ALA A 129 -6.17 -15.25 13.99
C ALA A 129 -7.26 -15.47 15.04
N ASN A 130 -8.51 -15.35 14.64
CA ASN A 130 -9.65 -15.62 15.53
C ASN A 130 -9.70 -17.08 16.04
N ASN A 131 -9.19 -18.03 15.24
CA ASN A 131 -9.21 -19.44 15.61
C ASN A 131 -7.99 -19.88 16.44
N VAL A 132 -6.81 -19.32 16.19
CA VAL A 132 -5.54 -19.79 16.79
C VAL A 132 -4.64 -18.66 17.30
N GLY A 133 -5.17 -17.43 17.44
CA GLY A 133 -4.45 -16.26 17.98
C GLY A 133 -3.61 -15.50 16.97
N THR A 134 -3.31 -16.09 15.81
CA THR A 134 -2.53 -15.42 14.74
C THR A 134 -2.88 -15.98 13.38
N GLY A 135 -2.89 -15.12 12.36
CA GLY A 135 -3.12 -15.52 10.97
C GLY A 135 -2.17 -14.79 10.03
N TRP A 136 -1.54 -15.55 9.13
CA TRP A 136 -0.58 -15.03 8.14
C TRP A 136 -0.93 -15.53 6.76
N VAL A 137 -1.06 -14.63 5.81
CA VAL A 137 -1.45 -14.96 4.43
C VAL A 137 -0.50 -14.31 3.46
N SER A 138 0.12 -15.13 2.62
CA SER A 138 0.94 -14.70 1.50
C SER A 138 0.15 -14.88 0.21
N VAL A 139 0.22 -13.94 -0.72
CA VAL A 139 -0.57 -13.91 -1.95
C VAL A 139 0.35 -13.86 -3.16
N GLN A 140 0.07 -14.69 -4.17
CA GLN A 140 0.66 -14.61 -5.50
C GLN A 140 -0.40 -14.28 -6.54
N ASN A 141 0.05 -14.00 -7.77
CA ASN A 141 -0.82 -13.83 -8.94
C ASN A 141 -1.88 -12.73 -8.73
N SER A 142 -1.46 -11.62 -8.13
CA SER A 142 -2.28 -10.43 -7.89
C SER A 142 -1.77 -9.24 -8.69
N ASN A 143 -2.42 -8.10 -8.52
CA ASN A 143 -2.07 -6.80 -9.08
C ASN A 143 -1.96 -5.74 -7.98
N HIS A 144 -1.62 -4.49 -8.34
CA HIS A 144 -1.55 -3.37 -7.42
C HIS A 144 -2.82 -3.27 -6.55
N PHE A 145 -2.67 -3.05 -5.23
CA PHE A 145 -3.77 -3.17 -4.26
C PHE A 145 -4.24 -1.83 -3.62
N GLY A 146 -3.76 -0.68 -4.14
CA GLY A 146 -4.07 0.63 -3.56
C GLY A 146 -3.17 0.95 -2.36
N ILE A 147 -3.76 1.46 -1.26
CA ILE A 147 -3.04 1.74 0.00
C ILE A 147 -3.02 0.52 0.92
N ALA A 148 -1.88 0.23 1.52
CA ALA A 148 -1.73 -0.87 2.46
C ALA A 148 -2.59 -0.68 3.72
N GLY A 149 -2.77 0.57 4.14
CA GLY A 149 -3.56 0.94 5.30
C GLY A 149 -5.01 0.46 5.26
N TYR A 150 -5.67 0.48 4.09
CA TYR A 150 -7.05 -0.02 3.99
C TYR A 150 -7.15 -1.47 4.43
N HIS A 151 -6.25 -2.30 3.95
CA HIS A 151 -6.28 -3.75 4.20
C HIS A 151 -5.94 -4.06 5.65
N ALA A 152 -4.87 -3.47 6.19
CA ALA A 152 -4.49 -3.66 7.58
C ALA A 152 -5.59 -3.20 8.56
N MET A 153 -6.30 -2.10 8.25
CA MET A 153 -7.39 -1.58 9.08
C MET A 153 -8.62 -2.50 9.17
N LEU A 154 -8.77 -3.48 8.28
CA LEU A 154 -9.85 -4.46 8.40
C LEU A 154 -9.77 -5.26 9.70
N ALA A 155 -8.57 -5.46 10.25
CA ALA A 155 -8.35 -6.13 11.53
C ALA A 155 -8.92 -5.36 12.73
N LEU A 156 -9.04 -4.02 12.64
CA LEU A 156 -9.60 -3.19 13.70
C LEU A 156 -11.05 -3.53 14.03
N GLY A 157 -11.82 -4.00 13.04
CA GLY A 157 -13.20 -4.46 13.25
C GLY A 157 -13.32 -5.69 14.17
N TYR A 158 -12.20 -6.33 14.46
CA TYR A 158 -12.06 -7.53 15.30
C TYR A 158 -11.18 -7.27 16.52
N ASP A 159 -10.84 -6.02 16.80
CA ASP A 159 -9.88 -5.63 17.85
C ASP A 159 -8.52 -6.35 17.74
N MET A 160 -8.06 -6.58 16.52
CA MET A 160 -6.78 -7.24 16.22
C MET A 160 -5.74 -6.25 15.68
N ILE A 161 -4.47 -6.56 15.88
CA ILE A 161 -3.39 -5.88 15.17
C ILE A 161 -3.38 -6.37 13.72
N GLY A 162 -3.40 -5.44 12.77
CA GLY A 162 -3.36 -5.72 11.33
C GLY A 162 -2.03 -5.35 10.71
N ILE A 163 -1.53 -6.21 9.81
CA ILE A 163 -0.30 -6.00 9.05
C ILE A 163 -0.59 -6.21 7.56
N ALA A 164 -0.09 -5.31 6.71
CA ALA A 164 -0.19 -5.45 5.27
C ALA A 164 1.11 -5.00 4.59
N LEU A 165 1.65 -5.86 3.75
CA LEU A 165 2.84 -5.62 2.94
C LEU A 165 2.53 -5.94 1.48
N THR A 166 3.23 -5.28 0.55
CA THR A 166 3.21 -5.66 -0.87
C THR A 166 4.51 -5.27 -1.54
N ASN A 167 4.96 -6.05 -2.49
CA ASN A 167 5.99 -5.58 -3.39
C ASN A 167 5.38 -4.73 -4.53
N ALA A 168 6.21 -4.01 -5.25
CA ALA A 168 5.79 -3.07 -6.28
C ALA A 168 6.80 -3.03 -7.44
N SER A 169 6.40 -2.39 -8.55
CA SER A 169 7.25 -2.18 -9.72
C SER A 169 8.65 -1.67 -9.34
N PRO A 170 9.72 -2.17 -9.97
CA PRO A 170 11.09 -1.82 -9.63
C PRO A 170 11.41 -0.37 -10.02
N LEU A 171 11.47 0.50 -9.02
CA LEU A 171 11.79 1.93 -9.14
C LEU A 171 12.95 2.34 -8.23
N VAL A 172 13.38 1.46 -7.34
CA VAL A 172 14.30 1.72 -6.23
C VAL A 172 15.63 1.02 -6.48
N ALA A 173 16.71 1.77 -6.36
CA ALA A 173 18.04 1.19 -6.34
C ALA A 173 18.41 0.75 -4.92
N PRO A 174 18.82 -0.50 -4.69
CA PRO A 174 19.45 -0.92 -3.44
C PRO A 174 20.62 -0.01 -3.07
N THR A 175 20.96 0.07 -1.78
CA THR A 175 22.14 0.83 -1.34
C THR A 175 23.40 0.34 -2.09
N PHE A 176 24.19 1.25 -2.61
CA PHE A 176 25.36 1.05 -3.48
C PHE A 176 25.05 0.62 -4.94
N SER A 177 23.77 0.43 -5.31
CA SER A 177 23.39 0.10 -6.69
C SER A 177 22.98 1.35 -7.47
N ILE A 178 23.09 1.24 -8.80
CA ILE A 178 22.50 2.20 -9.74
C ILE A 178 21.28 1.59 -10.45
N GLU A 179 21.05 0.29 -10.27
CA GLU A 179 19.98 -0.45 -10.93
C GLU A 179 18.70 -0.45 -10.08
N ARG A 180 17.55 -0.42 -10.74
CA ARG A 180 16.24 -0.52 -10.10
C ARG A 180 15.88 -1.97 -9.87
N LEU A 181 16.07 -2.45 -8.66
CA LEU A 181 15.84 -3.86 -8.33
C LEU A 181 14.68 -4.09 -7.35
N LEU A 182 14.20 -3.03 -6.67
CA LEU A 182 13.10 -3.12 -5.72
C LEU A 182 12.00 -2.09 -6.04
N GLY A 183 10.79 -2.39 -5.60
CA GLY A 183 9.70 -1.43 -5.55
C GLY A 183 9.76 -0.51 -4.31
N THR A 184 8.75 0.32 -4.16
CA THR A 184 8.56 1.16 -2.95
C THR A 184 8.15 0.33 -1.73
N ASN A 185 7.75 -0.89 -1.93
CA ASN A 185 7.56 -1.99 -0.98
C ASN A 185 7.02 -1.53 0.39
N PRO A 186 5.76 -1.08 0.48
CA PRO A 186 5.22 -0.50 1.71
C PRO A 186 5.04 -1.52 2.82
N ILE A 187 5.13 -1.01 4.06
CA ILE A 187 4.78 -1.70 5.30
C ILE A 187 3.65 -0.91 5.95
N CYS A 188 2.57 -1.59 6.28
CA CYS A 188 1.53 -1.03 7.14
C CYS A 188 1.33 -1.91 8.38
N VAL A 189 1.30 -1.26 9.53
CA VAL A 189 0.91 -1.86 10.81
C VAL A 189 -0.18 -1.00 11.44
N VAL A 190 -1.27 -1.64 11.84
CA VAL A 190 -2.41 -0.99 12.49
C VAL A 190 -2.65 -1.64 13.83
N ILE A 191 -2.81 -0.84 14.87
CA ILE A 191 -2.97 -1.30 16.25
C ILE A 191 -4.22 -0.64 16.83
N PRO A 192 -5.20 -1.41 17.36
CA PRO A 192 -6.39 -0.86 17.97
C PRO A 192 -6.05 -0.13 19.27
N ALA A 193 -6.79 0.92 19.55
CA ALA A 193 -6.74 1.72 20.77
C ALA A 193 -8.08 1.63 21.51
N GLY A 194 -8.17 2.19 22.71
CA GLY A 194 -9.39 2.21 23.53
C GLY A 194 -10.37 3.28 23.06
N GLU A 195 -10.28 4.47 23.67
CA GLU A 195 -11.13 5.62 23.34
C GLU A 195 -10.52 6.48 22.23
N GLY A 196 -9.20 6.42 22.05
CA GLY A 196 -8.46 7.19 21.06
C GLY A 196 -8.51 6.58 19.66
N PRO A 197 -7.98 7.28 18.66
CA PRO A 197 -7.84 6.73 17.32
C PRO A 197 -6.78 5.61 17.32
N PRO A 198 -6.93 4.59 16.47
CA PRO A 198 -5.95 3.52 16.34
C PRO A 198 -4.59 4.08 15.88
N PHE A 199 -3.51 3.40 16.24
CA PHE A 199 -2.22 3.65 15.60
C PHE A 199 -2.25 3.10 14.18
N VAL A 200 -1.88 3.92 13.19
CA VAL A 200 -1.77 3.53 11.78
C VAL A 200 -0.42 3.96 11.25
N GLY A 201 0.49 3.02 11.11
CA GLY A 201 1.80 3.24 10.49
C GLY A 201 1.80 2.67 9.07
N ASP A 202 1.46 3.48 8.07
CA ASP A 202 1.47 3.10 6.64
C ASP A 202 2.56 3.90 5.92
N MET A 203 3.62 3.21 5.48
CA MET A 203 4.77 3.88 4.89
C MET A 203 5.44 3.03 3.80
N ALA A 204 5.94 3.70 2.76
CA ALA A 204 6.89 3.11 1.84
C ALA A 204 8.25 2.86 2.52
N THR A 205 9.01 1.87 2.06
CA THR A 205 10.41 1.64 2.49
C THR A 205 11.41 2.51 1.72
N THR A 206 10.91 3.57 1.09
CA THR A 206 11.67 4.58 0.34
C THR A 206 11.49 5.97 0.95
N THR A 207 12.42 6.88 0.68
CA THR A 207 12.33 8.27 1.14
C THR A 207 11.15 9.02 0.52
N ALA A 208 10.76 8.66 -0.69
CA ALA A 208 9.62 9.24 -1.39
C ALA A 208 8.94 8.22 -2.30
N ALA A 209 7.63 8.40 -2.51
CA ALA A 209 6.89 7.70 -3.56
C ALA A 209 7.01 8.44 -4.90
N ASN A 210 6.89 7.69 -6.03
CA ASN A 210 6.91 8.30 -7.37
C ASN A 210 5.85 9.41 -7.53
N GLY A 211 4.68 9.25 -6.95
CA GLY A 211 3.61 10.26 -7.01
C GLY A 211 4.04 11.64 -6.47
N LYS A 212 4.93 11.71 -5.47
CA LYS A 212 5.49 12.98 -4.99
C LYS A 212 6.38 13.64 -6.05
N LEU A 213 7.15 12.87 -6.80
CA LEU A 213 7.95 13.39 -7.91
C LEU A 213 7.06 13.91 -9.06
N GLU A 214 5.98 13.18 -9.37
CA GLU A 214 4.99 13.61 -10.37
C GLU A 214 4.33 14.96 -10.00
N ILE A 215 4.06 15.19 -8.71
CA ILE A 215 3.54 16.47 -8.21
C ILE A 215 4.59 17.57 -8.40
N LEU A 216 5.86 17.31 -8.04
CA LEU A 216 6.95 18.27 -8.23
C LEU A 216 7.17 18.60 -9.71
N GLN A 217 7.13 17.61 -10.61
CA GLN A 217 7.22 17.82 -12.06
C GLN A 217 6.12 18.76 -12.55
N ARG A 218 4.87 18.57 -12.13
CA ARG A 218 3.74 19.41 -12.51
C ARG A 218 3.85 20.85 -11.98
N LYS A 219 4.49 21.03 -10.82
CA LYS A 219 4.70 22.33 -10.16
C LYS A 219 6.03 22.98 -10.53
N ASN A 220 6.82 22.39 -11.44
CA ASN A 220 8.19 22.81 -11.74
C ASN A 220 9.07 22.97 -10.48
N GLY A 221 8.83 22.12 -9.48
CA GLY A 221 9.55 22.11 -8.22
C GLY A 221 10.81 21.24 -8.27
N VAL A 222 11.59 21.30 -7.19
CA VAL A 222 12.80 20.48 -7.01
C VAL A 222 12.56 19.42 -5.94
N ALA A 223 13.14 18.25 -6.13
CA ALA A 223 13.08 17.18 -5.13
C ALA A 223 14.14 17.44 -4.03
N PRO A 224 13.85 17.13 -2.77
CA PRO A 224 14.86 17.11 -1.72
C PRO A 224 16.00 16.13 -2.07
N LEU A 225 17.23 16.45 -1.65
CA LEU A 225 18.35 15.52 -1.73
C LEU A 225 18.03 14.24 -0.95
N GLY A 226 18.52 13.11 -1.44
CA GLY A 226 18.26 11.80 -0.83
C GLY A 226 16.94 11.15 -1.24
N TRP A 227 16.12 11.79 -2.11
CA TRP A 227 14.92 11.15 -2.64
C TRP A 227 15.21 10.28 -3.87
N ILE A 228 16.09 10.76 -4.75
CA ILE A 228 16.39 10.16 -6.03
C ILE A 228 17.88 10.25 -6.34
N GLN A 229 18.34 9.34 -7.18
CA GLN A 229 19.63 9.38 -7.84
C GLN A 229 19.47 9.41 -9.35
N ASN A 230 20.44 10.00 -10.04
CA ASN A 230 20.52 9.94 -11.50
C ASN A 230 21.02 8.56 -11.97
N LYS A 231 21.07 8.34 -13.28
CA LYS A 231 21.54 7.07 -13.88
C LYS A 231 23.02 6.72 -13.57
N GLN A 232 23.80 7.64 -13.04
CA GLN A 232 25.18 7.42 -12.59
C GLN A 232 25.27 7.17 -11.06
N GLY A 233 24.14 7.05 -10.36
CA GLY A 233 24.09 6.81 -8.92
C GLY A 233 24.38 8.04 -8.05
N ARG A 234 24.39 9.25 -8.62
CA ARG A 234 24.59 10.48 -7.86
C ARG A 234 23.24 11.02 -7.39
N SER A 235 23.16 11.41 -6.12
CA SER A 235 21.96 12.07 -5.57
C SER A 235 21.59 13.31 -6.39
N SER A 236 20.31 13.50 -6.70
CA SER A 236 19.80 14.55 -7.56
C SER A 236 18.59 15.24 -6.95
N THR A 237 18.39 16.50 -7.28
CA THR A 237 17.19 17.29 -6.94
C THR A 237 16.23 17.42 -8.13
N ASN A 238 16.59 16.89 -9.30
CA ASN A 238 15.74 16.95 -10.49
C ASN A 238 14.64 15.87 -10.43
N PRO A 239 13.34 16.22 -10.29
CA PRO A 239 12.26 15.25 -10.19
C PRO A 239 12.05 14.40 -11.46
N HIS A 240 12.69 14.75 -12.58
CA HIS A 240 12.59 13.99 -13.84
C HIS A 240 13.59 12.82 -13.93
N GLU A 241 14.47 12.61 -12.96
CA GLU A 241 15.52 11.58 -13.03
C GLU A 241 14.97 10.17 -13.26
N LEU A 242 13.80 9.82 -12.67
CA LEU A 242 13.20 8.51 -12.94
C LEU A 242 12.91 8.28 -14.43
N LYS A 243 12.47 9.32 -15.15
CA LYS A 243 12.22 9.23 -16.60
C LYS A 243 13.53 9.21 -17.39
N ALA A 244 14.60 9.75 -16.82
CA ALA A 244 15.95 9.79 -17.42
C ALA A 244 16.81 8.56 -17.08
N GLY A 245 16.24 7.52 -16.46
CA GLY A 245 16.95 6.29 -16.08
C GLY A 245 17.54 6.28 -14.68
N GLY A 246 17.31 7.31 -13.86
CA GLY A 246 17.66 7.33 -12.44
C GLY A 246 16.73 6.46 -11.59
N ALA A 247 16.90 6.42 -10.28
CA ALA A 247 16.14 5.58 -9.35
C ALA A 247 15.74 6.32 -8.07
N LEU A 248 14.67 5.87 -7.43
CA LEU A 248 14.34 6.25 -6.05
C LEU A 248 15.39 5.67 -5.10
N LEU A 249 15.54 6.31 -3.94
CA LEU A 249 16.42 5.86 -2.88
C LEU A 249 15.63 5.23 -1.72
N PRO A 250 16.18 4.19 -1.07
CA PRO A 250 15.60 3.58 0.11
C PRO A 250 15.42 4.60 1.25
N LEU A 251 14.59 4.29 2.21
CA LEU A 251 14.45 5.08 3.45
C LEU A 251 15.82 5.28 4.10
N GLY A 252 16.13 6.54 4.44
CA GLY A 252 17.46 6.99 4.82
C GLY A 252 18.17 7.76 3.70
N GLY A 253 17.78 7.58 2.43
CA GLY A 253 18.27 8.36 1.29
C GLY A 253 19.60 7.84 0.74
N ASP A 254 20.70 8.37 1.19
CA ASP A 254 22.04 7.94 0.77
C ASP A 254 22.70 7.01 1.82
N LYS A 255 23.91 6.54 1.49
CA LYS A 255 24.65 5.60 2.36
C LYS A 255 25.05 6.22 3.69
N GLU A 256 25.34 7.54 3.71
CA GLU A 256 25.75 8.28 4.89
C GLU A 256 24.59 8.44 5.89
N HIS A 257 23.35 8.56 5.39
CA HIS A 257 22.13 8.71 6.20
C HIS A 257 21.43 7.38 6.51
N GLY A 258 22.02 6.26 6.15
CA GLY A 258 21.55 4.92 6.54
C GLY A 258 20.55 4.28 5.60
N SER A 259 20.63 4.54 4.29
CA SER A 259 19.77 3.94 3.26
C SER A 259 19.74 2.40 3.29
N HIS A 260 20.81 1.75 3.79
CA HIS A 260 20.85 0.30 3.97
C HIS A 260 19.71 -0.23 4.88
N LYS A 261 19.23 0.59 5.83
CA LYS A 261 18.08 0.21 6.70
C LYS A 261 16.80 0.13 5.88
N GLY A 262 16.54 1.14 5.03
CA GLY A 262 15.41 1.13 4.12
C GLY A 262 15.53 0.02 3.06
N TYR A 263 16.74 -0.24 2.56
CA TYR A 263 17.00 -1.36 1.65
C TYR A 263 16.66 -2.71 2.30
N ILE A 264 17.10 -2.95 3.54
CA ILE A 264 16.77 -4.17 4.29
C ILE A 264 15.25 -4.30 4.46
N LEU A 265 14.56 -3.24 4.89
CA LEU A 265 13.10 -3.24 5.05
C LEU A 265 12.39 -3.57 3.73
N GLY A 266 12.78 -2.91 2.62
CA GLY A 266 12.23 -3.17 1.30
C GLY A 266 12.47 -4.60 0.82
N SER A 267 13.63 -5.19 1.15
CA SER A 267 13.95 -6.59 0.84
C SER A 267 13.10 -7.56 1.66
N VAL A 268 12.89 -7.29 2.96
CA VAL A 268 11.99 -8.12 3.80
C VAL A 268 10.58 -8.11 3.22
N VAL A 269 10.08 -6.96 2.78
CA VAL A 269 8.76 -6.87 2.15
C VAL A 269 8.71 -7.70 0.86
N ASP A 270 9.73 -7.61 0.00
CA ASP A 270 9.78 -8.37 -1.25
C ASP A 270 9.81 -9.88 -0.99
N ILE A 271 10.62 -10.33 -0.02
CA ILE A 271 10.73 -11.74 0.35
C ILE A 271 9.39 -12.27 0.90
N PHE A 272 8.76 -11.56 1.84
CA PHE A 272 7.51 -12.01 2.47
C PHE A 272 6.33 -11.96 1.50
N SER A 273 6.24 -10.90 0.71
CA SER A 273 5.13 -10.73 -0.23
C SER A 273 5.25 -11.65 -1.44
N ALA A 274 6.46 -11.86 -1.94
CA ALA A 274 6.64 -12.51 -3.24
C ALA A 274 7.36 -13.85 -3.17
N ILE A 275 8.59 -13.94 -2.64
CA ILE A 275 9.33 -15.20 -2.63
C ILE A 275 8.56 -16.25 -1.83
N LEU A 276 7.99 -15.86 -0.68
CA LEU A 276 7.21 -16.74 0.18
C LEU A 276 5.90 -17.23 -0.46
N SER A 277 5.30 -16.42 -1.34
CA SER A 277 4.03 -16.76 -2.01
C SER A 277 4.21 -17.47 -3.35
N GLY A 278 5.35 -17.28 -4.01
CA GLY A 278 5.56 -17.67 -5.41
C GLY A 278 5.19 -16.59 -6.43
N ALA A 279 5.07 -15.33 -5.98
CA ALA A 279 4.91 -14.19 -6.88
C ALA A 279 6.26 -13.74 -7.50
N ASN A 280 6.21 -12.84 -8.48
CA ASN A 280 7.41 -12.21 -9.03
C ASN A 280 8.05 -11.28 -8.01
N TYR A 281 9.37 -11.28 -7.91
CA TYR A 281 10.16 -10.51 -6.95
C TYR A 281 11.27 -9.69 -7.62
N GLY A 282 11.82 -8.74 -6.92
CA GLY A 282 12.94 -7.92 -7.38
C GLY A 282 12.67 -7.24 -8.73
N PRO A 283 13.58 -7.37 -9.73
CA PRO A 283 13.42 -6.72 -11.02
C PRO A 283 12.32 -7.33 -11.91
N TRP A 284 11.83 -8.52 -11.57
CA TRP A 284 10.81 -9.24 -12.35
C TRP A 284 9.36 -8.91 -11.92
N VAL A 285 9.17 -8.01 -10.98
CA VAL A 285 7.83 -7.55 -10.57
C VAL A 285 7.15 -6.84 -11.74
N PRO A 286 5.92 -7.23 -12.11
CA PRO A 286 5.17 -6.59 -13.19
C PRO A 286 5.03 -5.08 -12.99
N PRO A 287 5.33 -4.26 -14.01
CA PRO A 287 5.18 -2.81 -13.92
C PRO A 287 3.70 -2.42 -13.89
N PHE A 288 3.31 -1.51 -13.00
CA PHE A 288 1.93 -0.98 -12.97
C PHE A 288 1.53 -0.23 -14.26
N PRO A 289 2.38 0.62 -14.89
CA PRO A 289 2.01 1.23 -16.15
C PRO A 289 1.90 0.19 -17.28
N ALA A 290 0.72 0.07 -17.89
CA ALA A 290 0.44 -0.94 -18.92
C ALA A 290 1.30 -0.82 -20.19
N TYR A 291 1.81 0.38 -20.49
CA TYR A 291 2.71 0.62 -21.63
C TYR A 291 4.15 0.18 -21.40
N VAL A 292 4.53 -0.16 -20.18
CA VAL A 292 5.83 -0.73 -19.87
C VAL A 292 5.75 -2.24 -20.11
N PRO A 293 6.68 -2.81 -20.92
CA PRO A 293 6.65 -4.24 -21.20
C PRO A 293 6.87 -5.07 -19.93
N MET A 294 6.31 -6.27 -19.93
CA MET A 294 6.57 -7.26 -18.90
C MET A 294 8.03 -7.68 -18.94
N PRO A 295 8.66 -8.01 -17.81
CA PRO A 295 9.97 -8.64 -17.79
C PRO A 295 9.96 -9.93 -18.64
N GLU A 296 11.05 -10.20 -19.36
CA GLU A 296 11.19 -11.44 -20.16
C GLU A 296 11.17 -12.67 -19.23
N GLU A 297 11.87 -12.60 -18.13
CA GLU A 297 11.85 -13.63 -17.09
C GLU A 297 10.74 -13.33 -16.07
N GLN A 298 10.02 -14.36 -15.68
CA GLN A 298 8.98 -14.31 -14.66
C GLN A 298 9.15 -15.52 -13.74
N PRO A 299 9.98 -15.39 -12.68
CA PRO A 299 10.25 -16.49 -11.76
C PRO A 299 9.04 -16.88 -10.90
N GLY A 300 7.99 -16.08 -10.89
CA GLY A 300 6.76 -16.27 -10.16
C GLY A 300 5.54 -15.76 -10.94
N LYS A 301 4.44 -15.51 -10.23
CA LYS A 301 3.18 -15.05 -10.82
C LYS A 301 2.74 -13.72 -10.23
N GLY A 302 2.49 -12.72 -11.09
CA GLY A 302 1.90 -11.44 -10.72
C GLY A 302 2.68 -10.66 -9.64
N ILE A 303 1.98 -9.80 -8.90
CA ILE A 303 2.46 -9.06 -7.73
C ILE A 303 2.12 -9.86 -6.47
N GLY A 304 3.01 -9.84 -5.49
CA GLY A 304 2.83 -10.51 -4.21
C GLY A 304 2.36 -9.58 -3.10
N HIS A 305 1.60 -10.14 -2.14
CA HIS A 305 1.20 -9.44 -0.92
C HIS A 305 1.42 -10.33 0.29
N PHE A 306 1.51 -9.70 1.46
CA PHE A 306 1.58 -10.41 2.72
C PHE A 306 0.70 -9.72 3.76
N PHE A 307 -0.15 -10.49 4.42
CA PHE A 307 -1.08 -10.02 5.43
C PHE A 307 -0.89 -10.75 6.74
N GLY A 308 -1.05 -10.03 7.84
CA GLY A 308 -1.02 -10.59 9.18
C GLY A 308 -2.15 -10.05 10.04
N ALA A 309 -2.73 -10.90 10.87
CA ALA A 309 -3.62 -10.52 11.94
C ALA A 309 -3.15 -11.19 13.25
N LEU A 310 -3.10 -10.40 14.33
CA LEU A 310 -2.72 -10.89 15.66
C LEU A 310 -3.88 -10.60 16.61
N ASP A 311 -4.40 -11.64 17.24
CA ASP A 311 -5.34 -11.48 18.34
C ASP A 311 -4.58 -11.11 19.61
N ILE A 312 -4.95 -9.98 20.20
CA ILE A 312 -4.32 -9.43 21.39
C ILE A 312 -4.53 -10.36 22.59
N GLU A 313 -5.69 -11.02 22.67
CA GLU A 313 -5.98 -11.98 23.75
C GLU A 313 -4.99 -13.16 23.80
N GLY A 314 -4.33 -13.46 22.67
CA GLY A 314 -3.25 -14.45 22.62
C GLY A 314 -1.98 -14.04 23.37
N PHE A 315 -1.87 -12.78 23.81
CA PHE A 315 -0.71 -12.21 24.49
C PHE A 315 -1.05 -11.64 25.86
N ARG A 316 -2.16 -10.91 25.97
CA ARG A 316 -2.63 -10.26 27.21
C ARG A 316 -4.07 -9.79 27.06
N ASP A 317 -4.66 -9.36 28.19
CA ASP A 317 -5.99 -8.74 28.20
C ASP A 317 -6.10 -7.59 27.19
N LYS A 318 -7.11 -7.65 26.36
CA LYS A 318 -7.35 -6.72 25.25
C LYS A 318 -7.69 -5.32 25.72
N SER A 319 -8.45 -5.18 26.82
CA SER A 319 -8.86 -3.89 27.36
C SER A 319 -7.66 -3.14 27.93
N GLU A 320 -6.85 -3.81 28.76
CA GLU A 320 -5.59 -3.25 29.28
C GLU A 320 -4.62 -2.86 28.17
N PHE A 321 -4.53 -3.67 27.13
CA PHE A 321 -3.67 -3.35 25.98
C PHE A 321 -4.13 -2.06 25.29
N LYS A 322 -5.42 -1.91 25.04
CA LYS A 322 -6.01 -0.75 24.35
C LYS A 322 -5.85 0.53 25.18
N GLU A 323 -6.04 0.46 26.50
CA GLU A 323 -5.77 1.56 27.43
C GLU A 323 -4.29 2.00 27.38
N ASN A 324 -3.36 1.05 27.37
CA ASN A 324 -1.93 1.34 27.26
C ASN A 324 -1.57 1.97 25.91
N ILE A 325 -2.26 1.62 24.82
CA ILE A 325 -2.08 2.27 23.52
C ILE A 325 -2.56 3.73 23.58
N ASP A 326 -3.70 4.01 24.22
CA ASP A 326 -4.20 5.38 24.42
C ASP A 326 -3.19 6.22 25.21
N GLU A 327 -2.64 5.68 26.31
CA GLU A 327 -1.61 6.35 27.10
C GLU A 327 -0.33 6.59 26.30
N TRP A 328 0.12 5.59 25.55
CA TRP A 328 1.31 5.72 24.68
C TRP A 328 1.11 6.82 23.64
N ILE A 329 -0.03 6.83 22.93
CA ILE A 329 -0.35 7.84 21.93
C ILE A 329 -0.42 9.24 22.60
N HIS A 330 -1.08 9.34 23.75
CA HIS A 330 -1.16 10.59 24.52
C HIS A 330 0.23 11.11 24.88
N THR A 331 1.10 10.24 25.40
CA THR A 331 2.48 10.58 25.76
C THR A 331 3.27 11.10 24.57
N MET A 332 3.19 10.42 23.40
CA MET A 332 3.88 10.83 22.18
C MET A 332 3.38 12.18 21.63
N ARG A 333 2.07 12.46 21.74
CA ARG A 333 1.48 13.73 21.30
C ARG A 333 1.84 14.92 22.17
N ASN A 334 2.08 14.69 23.46
CA ASN A 334 2.38 15.76 24.42
C ASN A 334 3.87 16.03 24.61
N THR A 335 4.72 15.58 23.68
CA THR A 335 6.14 15.90 23.68
C THR A 335 6.38 17.39 23.37
N LYS A 336 7.51 17.92 23.85
CA LYS A 336 7.94 19.29 23.52
C LYS A 336 8.20 19.38 22.01
N VAL A 337 7.57 20.37 21.37
CA VAL A 337 7.76 20.64 19.95
C VAL A 337 9.13 21.28 19.72
N GLN A 338 9.82 20.87 18.66
CA GLN A 338 11.04 21.56 18.21
C GLN A 338 10.69 22.95 17.71
N PRO A 339 11.53 23.96 17.97
CA PRO A 339 11.32 25.33 17.52
C PRO A 339 11.32 25.46 15.99
#